data_cb1be267f470c15a27b509d65110ffc5
#
_entry.id   cb1be267f470c15a27b509d65110ffc5
#
_cell.length_a   1.000
_cell.length_b   1.000
_cell.length_c   1.000
_cell.angle_alpha   90.00
_cell.angle_beta   90.00
_cell.angle_gamma   90.00
#
_symmetry.space_group_name_H-M   'P 1'
#
loop_
_entity.id
_entity.type
_entity.pdbx_description
1 polymer ?
#
loop_
_entity_poly.entity_id
_entity_poly.type
_entity_poly.pdbx_seq_one_letter_code
_entity_poly.pdbx_strand_id
1 'polypeptide(L)'
;ILSRLPEDVQRQGVRVFKSQSDFLMMASIYDSNNLADKTDISDFLVSNLQDSISRIEGVGDVQVYGGQYAMRIWLDPYKLEKYNLIPKDIENAINAQNSQASAGRLGAMPTVDNQQLSVTVTARSMFQSVPEFENIVLKSNLDGSSVKIKDVARVEIGAQNYNNVTALNGYPSSGISIQLASGANAVATSNRV
;
A
#
# COMPACT_ATOMS: atom_id res chain seq x y z
N ILE A 1 18.79 2.82 -14.30
CA ILE A 1 18.49 1.37 -14.35
C ILE A 1 16.97 1.16 -14.42
N LEU A 2 16.15 1.89 -13.63
CA LEU A 2 14.68 1.77 -13.62
C LEU A 2 14.05 1.95 -15.01
N SER A 3 14.54 2.91 -15.81
CA SER A 3 14.03 3.18 -17.16
C SER A 3 14.27 2.08 -18.19
N ARG A 4 15.05 1.05 -17.86
CA ARG A 4 15.30 -0.12 -18.72
C ARG A 4 14.47 -1.34 -18.36
N LEU A 5 13.65 -1.24 -17.32
CA LEU A 5 12.79 -2.33 -16.88
C LEU A 5 11.41 -2.22 -17.54
N PRO A 6 10.70 -3.35 -17.77
CA PRO A 6 9.31 -3.32 -18.21
C PRO A 6 8.43 -2.47 -17.28
N GLU A 7 7.41 -1.81 -17.85
CA GLU A 7 6.54 -0.91 -17.08
C GLU A 7 5.89 -1.58 -15.85
N ASP A 8 5.52 -2.85 -15.95
CA ASP A 8 4.92 -3.59 -14.86
C ASP A 8 5.89 -3.77 -13.67
N VAL A 9 7.18 -3.96 -13.96
CA VAL A 9 8.23 -4.03 -12.93
C VAL A 9 8.51 -2.65 -12.33
N GLN A 10 8.45 -1.60 -13.15
CA GLN A 10 8.61 -0.23 -12.66
C GLN A 10 7.47 0.17 -11.72
N ARG A 11 6.23 -0.26 -12.00
CA ARG A 11 5.04 0.02 -11.17
C ARG A 11 5.08 -0.72 -9.83
N GLN A 12 5.60 -1.94 -9.79
CA GLN A 12 5.78 -2.71 -8.55
C GLN A 12 6.92 -2.14 -7.69
N GLY A 13 7.81 -1.36 -8.30
CA GLY A 13 9.01 -0.85 -7.65
C GLY A 13 10.11 -1.91 -7.56
N VAL A 14 11.36 -1.45 -7.65
CA VAL A 14 12.54 -2.30 -7.41
C VAL A 14 13.11 -1.91 -6.06
N ARG A 15 13.06 -2.84 -5.12
CA ARG A 15 13.73 -2.67 -3.84
C ARG A 15 15.12 -3.27 -3.93
N VAL A 16 16.12 -2.48 -3.60
CA VAL A 16 17.52 -2.93 -3.53
C VAL A 16 17.95 -2.83 -2.07
N PHE A 17 18.31 -3.98 -1.50
CA PHE A 17 18.79 -4.05 -0.13
C PHE A 17 20.27 -4.40 -0.13
N LYS A 18 21.03 -3.77 0.74
CA LYS A 18 22.38 -4.16 1.10
C LYS A 18 22.29 -4.89 2.46
N SER A 19 21.79 -6.11 2.45
CA SER A 19 21.74 -6.92 3.67
C SER A 19 22.51 -8.22 3.47
N GLN A 20 23.04 -8.75 4.56
CA GLN A 20 23.47 -10.13 4.65
C GLN A 20 22.22 -10.99 4.87
N SER A 21 22.22 -12.22 4.34
CA SER A 21 21.09 -13.16 4.47
C SER A 21 20.83 -13.62 5.91
N ASP A 22 21.66 -13.20 6.85
CA ASP A 22 21.61 -13.66 8.24
C ASP A 22 20.56 -12.90 9.04
N PHE A 23 19.63 -13.63 9.60
CA PHE A 23 18.68 -13.08 10.56
C PHE A 23 19.41 -12.72 11.85
N LEU A 24 19.22 -11.48 12.30
CA LEU A 24 19.69 -11.03 13.60
C LEU A 24 18.76 -11.54 14.69
N MET A 25 17.47 -11.28 14.53
CA MET A 25 16.42 -11.74 15.43
C MET A 25 15.06 -11.81 14.75
N MET A 26 14.16 -12.55 15.36
CA MET A 26 12.74 -12.57 15.02
C MET A 26 11.93 -12.34 16.29
N ALA A 27 10.99 -11.41 16.22
CA ALA A 27 10.05 -11.16 17.30
C ALA A 27 8.63 -11.45 16.82
N SER A 28 7.80 -12.01 17.71
CA SER A 28 6.37 -12.20 17.46
C SER A 28 5.58 -11.40 18.47
N ILE A 29 4.57 -10.69 17.99
CA ILE A 29 3.65 -9.90 18.81
C ILE A 29 2.26 -10.52 18.72
N TYR A 30 1.60 -10.62 19.86
CA TYR A 30 0.21 -11.09 19.95
C TYR A 30 -0.55 -10.29 21.01
N ASP A 31 -1.86 -10.23 20.86
CA ASP A 31 -2.73 -9.62 21.86
C ASP A 31 -3.28 -10.70 22.80
N SER A 32 -2.86 -10.64 24.09
CA SER A 32 -3.31 -11.57 25.13
C SER A 32 -4.80 -11.42 25.48
N ASN A 33 -5.40 -10.27 25.18
CA ASN A 33 -6.82 -10.00 25.39
C ASN A 33 -7.69 -10.49 24.24
N ASN A 34 -7.07 -10.92 23.13
CA ASN A 34 -7.74 -11.39 21.90
C ASN A 34 -8.75 -10.38 21.33
N LEU A 35 -8.44 -9.08 21.44
CA LEU A 35 -9.25 -7.99 20.89
C LEU A 35 -8.80 -7.63 19.48
N ALA A 36 -7.50 -7.74 19.21
CA ALA A 36 -6.89 -7.45 17.92
C ALA A 36 -6.76 -8.71 17.08
N ASP A 37 -7.12 -8.62 15.81
CA ASP A 37 -6.85 -9.69 14.86
C ASP A 37 -5.42 -9.63 14.32
N LYS A 38 -5.02 -10.65 13.53
CA LYS A 38 -3.68 -10.71 12.94
C LYS A 38 -3.37 -9.50 12.03
N THR A 39 -4.40 -8.93 11.38
CA THR A 39 -4.24 -7.79 10.46
C THR A 39 -4.01 -6.52 11.25
N ASP A 40 -4.74 -6.32 12.36
CA ASP A 40 -4.53 -5.22 13.29
C ASP A 40 -3.09 -5.22 13.82
N ILE A 41 -2.62 -6.40 14.27
CA ILE A 41 -1.27 -6.54 14.82
C ILE A 41 -0.21 -6.28 13.74
N SER A 42 -0.38 -6.81 12.52
CA SER A 42 0.60 -6.58 11.45
C SER A 42 0.59 -5.15 10.95
N ASP A 43 -0.56 -4.51 10.87
CA ASP A 43 -0.67 -3.09 10.49
C ASP A 43 -0.02 -2.20 11.55
N PHE A 44 -0.22 -2.50 12.83
CA PHE A 44 0.48 -1.83 13.92
C PHE A 44 2.00 -1.97 13.82
N LEU A 45 2.51 -3.19 13.52
CA LEU A 45 3.95 -3.43 13.35
C LEU A 45 4.53 -2.60 12.20
N VAL A 46 3.85 -2.56 11.05
CA VAL A 46 4.32 -1.81 9.89
C VAL A 46 4.26 -0.31 10.15
N SER A 47 3.14 0.17 10.69
CA SER A 47 2.92 1.61 10.86
C SER A 47 3.74 2.25 11.97
N ASN A 48 4.08 1.49 13.03
CA ASN A 48 4.71 2.06 14.23
C ASN A 48 6.14 1.56 14.47
N LEU A 49 6.47 0.32 14.13
CA LEU A 49 7.73 -0.29 14.52
C LEU A 49 8.70 -0.49 13.35
N GLN A 50 8.22 -0.86 12.17
CA GLN A 50 9.09 -1.20 11.04
C GLN A 50 10.07 -0.07 10.70
N ASP A 51 9.57 1.16 10.53
CA ASP A 51 10.39 2.32 10.20
C ASP A 51 11.36 2.69 11.33
N SER A 52 10.92 2.60 12.56
CA SER A 52 11.75 2.93 13.73
C SER A 52 12.92 1.96 13.86
N ILE A 53 12.67 0.67 13.70
CA ILE A 53 13.68 -0.38 13.77
C ILE A 53 14.63 -0.30 12.56
N SER A 54 14.11 -0.03 11.36
CA SER A 54 14.93 0.05 10.15
C SER A 54 15.98 1.15 10.18
N ARG A 55 15.78 2.18 11.01
CA ARG A 55 16.71 3.31 11.21
C ARG A 55 17.80 3.04 12.24
N ILE A 56 17.74 1.92 12.95
CA ILE A 56 18.75 1.58 13.95
C ILE A 56 20.05 1.20 13.24
N GLU A 57 21.16 1.76 13.69
CA GLU A 57 22.49 1.47 13.14
C GLU A 57 22.84 -0.02 13.30
N GLY A 58 23.20 -0.65 12.19
CA GLY A 58 23.50 -2.07 12.12
C GLY A 58 22.35 -2.93 11.62
N VAL A 59 21.13 -2.41 11.54
CA VAL A 59 19.99 -3.07 10.90
C VAL A 59 20.09 -2.95 9.38
N GLY A 60 19.96 -4.05 8.67
CA GLY A 60 20.03 -4.12 7.20
C GLY A 60 18.67 -4.12 6.53
N ASP A 61 17.76 -4.94 7.00
CA ASP A 61 16.37 -5.01 6.53
C ASP A 61 15.44 -5.42 7.68
N VAL A 62 14.19 -4.97 7.57
CA VAL A 62 13.14 -5.27 8.53
C VAL A 62 11.90 -5.72 7.78
N GLN A 63 11.49 -6.95 8.01
CA GLN A 63 10.35 -7.55 7.32
C GLN A 63 9.26 -7.96 8.31
N VAL A 64 8.05 -7.48 8.09
CA VAL A 64 6.86 -7.85 8.87
C VAL A 64 6.13 -8.99 8.16
N TYR A 65 5.79 -10.04 8.91
CA TYR A 65 5.02 -11.19 8.44
C TYR A 65 3.55 -11.00 8.81
N GLY A 66 2.77 -10.57 7.84
CA GLY A 66 1.34 -10.35 7.97
C GLY A 66 0.82 -9.52 6.79
N GLY A 67 -0.46 -9.28 6.77
CA GLY A 67 -1.10 -8.43 5.77
C GLY A 67 -1.43 -7.07 6.36
N GLN A 68 -1.08 -6.01 5.67
CA GLN A 68 -1.62 -4.68 5.96
C GLN A 68 -3.08 -4.61 5.53
N TYR A 69 -3.78 -3.59 5.99
CA TYR A 69 -5.08 -3.26 5.45
C TYR A 69 -4.97 -2.78 4.00
N ALA A 70 -5.87 -3.26 3.17
CA ALA A 70 -5.98 -2.88 1.77
C ALA A 70 -7.44 -2.74 1.36
N MET A 71 -7.68 -1.94 0.32
CA MET A 71 -8.99 -1.89 -0.32
C MET A 71 -9.19 -3.16 -1.16
N ARG A 72 -10.20 -3.95 -0.82
CA ARG A 72 -10.55 -5.19 -1.51
C ARG A 72 -11.78 -4.97 -2.39
N ILE A 73 -11.65 -5.37 -3.64
CA ILE A 73 -12.72 -5.25 -4.63
C ILE A 73 -13.07 -6.65 -5.11
N TRP A 74 -14.22 -7.15 -4.67
CA TRP A 74 -14.74 -8.48 -5.02
C TRP A 74 -15.63 -8.37 -6.25
N LEU A 75 -15.10 -8.75 -7.41
CA LEU A 75 -15.80 -8.68 -8.67
C LEU A 75 -16.89 -9.78 -8.75
N ASP A 76 -18.06 -9.41 -9.23
CA ASP A 76 -19.14 -10.33 -9.53
C ASP A 76 -19.13 -10.69 -11.03
N PRO A 77 -18.78 -11.93 -11.42
CA PRO A 77 -18.64 -12.30 -12.82
C PRO A 77 -19.94 -12.14 -13.64
N TYR A 78 -21.10 -12.41 -13.03
CA TYR A 78 -22.39 -12.29 -13.72
C TYR A 78 -22.74 -10.83 -14.02
N LYS A 79 -22.40 -9.93 -13.09
CA LYS A 79 -22.61 -8.50 -13.28
C LYS A 79 -21.64 -7.93 -14.31
N LEU A 80 -20.38 -8.38 -14.30
CA LEU A 80 -19.39 -8.00 -15.33
C LEU A 80 -19.87 -8.38 -16.71
N GLU A 81 -20.34 -9.62 -16.90
CA GLU A 81 -20.90 -10.09 -18.18
C GLU A 81 -22.11 -9.25 -18.62
N LYS A 82 -23.04 -8.96 -17.70
CA LYS A 82 -24.22 -8.14 -17.96
C LYS A 82 -23.87 -6.76 -18.53
N TYR A 83 -22.80 -6.16 -18.07
CA TYR A 83 -22.36 -4.83 -18.51
C TYR A 83 -21.30 -4.90 -19.63
N ASN A 84 -20.94 -6.09 -20.13
CA ASN A 84 -19.87 -6.35 -21.10
C ASN A 84 -18.53 -5.73 -20.61
N LEU A 85 -18.14 -6.03 -19.38
CA LEU A 85 -16.91 -5.60 -18.76
C LEU A 85 -16.02 -6.82 -18.45
N ILE A 86 -14.72 -6.64 -18.54
CA ILE A 86 -13.71 -7.62 -18.12
C ILE A 86 -12.94 -7.09 -16.90
N PRO A 87 -12.31 -7.95 -16.07
CA PRO A 87 -11.53 -7.50 -14.93
C PRO A 87 -10.48 -6.45 -15.25
N LYS A 88 -9.91 -6.49 -16.46
CA LYS A 88 -8.92 -5.49 -16.92
C LYS A 88 -9.50 -4.09 -17.07
N ASP A 89 -10.78 -3.96 -17.40
CA ASP A 89 -11.43 -2.65 -17.49
C ASP A 89 -11.52 -1.99 -16.12
N ILE A 90 -11.79 -2.79 -15.07
CA ILE A 90 -11.84 -2.32 -13.68
C ILE A 90 -10.45 -1.83 -13.23
N GLU A 91 -9.42 -2.63 -13.51
CA GLU A 91 -8.04 -2.25 -13.20
C GLU A 91 -7.65 -0.94 -13.90
N ASN A 92 -7.96 -0.82 -15.18
CA ASN A 92 -7.67 0.38 -15.97
C ASN A 92 -8.42 1.61 -15.44
N ALA A 93 -9.70 1.45 -15.07
CA ALA A 93 -10.51 2.53 -14.50
C ALA A 93 -9.98 2.99 -13.14
N ILE A 94 -9.57 2.05 -12.29
CA ILE A 94 -8.94 2.37 -11.00
C ILE A 94 -7.63 3.12 -11.22
N ASN A 95 -6.75 2.63 -12.07
CA ASN A 95 -5.46 3.27 -12.36
C ASN A 95 -5.63 4.68 -12.94
N ALA A 96 -6.64 4.90 -13.78
CA ALA A 96 -6.91 6.20 -14.38
C ALA A 96 -7.47 7.22 -13.39
N GLN A 97 -8.33 6.80 -12.45
CA GLN A 97 -9.05 7.69 -11.55
C GLN A 97 -8.40 7.78 -10.16
N ASN A 98 -7.66 6.74 -9.73
CA ASN A 98 -6.93 6.70 -8.47
C ASN A 98 -5.44 7.00 -8.70
N SER A 99 -5.14 8.06 -9.42
CA SER A 99 -3.77 8.50 -9.69
C SER A 99 -3.48 9.83 -9.00
N GLN A 100 -2.26 9.98 -8.50
CA GLN A 100 -1.80 11.24 -7.94
C GLN A 100 -1.39 12.17 -9.08
N ALA A 101 -2.17 13.23 -9.28
CA ALA A 101 -1.84 14.27 -10.25
C ALA A 101 -1.04 15.39 -9.56
N SER A 102 0.11 15.74 -10.14
CA SER A 102 0.82 16.95 -9.76
C SER A 102 0.15 18.14 -10.43
N ALA A 103 -0.59 18.93 -9.68
CA ALA A 103 -1.38 20.03 -10.23
C ALA A 103 -0.57 21.30 -10.53
N GLY A 104 0.72 21.33 -10.14
CA GLY A 104 1.62 22.43 -10.45
C GLY A 104 1.43 23.67 -9.58
N ARG A 105 1.96 24.78 -10.07
CA ARG A 105 1.93 26.09 -9.38
C ARG A 105 1.36 27.15 -10.31
N LEU A 106 0.32 27.84 -9.89
CA LEU A 106 -0.12 29.07 -10.54
C LEU A 106 0.82 30.21 -10.12
N GLY A 107 1.32 30.94 -11.09
CA GLY A 107 2.25 32.04 -10.84
C GLY A 107 3.69 31.64 -10.54
N ALA A 108 4.12 30.47 -11.04
CA ALA A 108 5.54 30.10 -11.05
C ALA A 108 6.33 30.95 -12.06
N MET A 109 7.64 31.08 -11.84
CA MET A 109 8.53 31.80 -12.78
C MET A 109 8.50 31.14 -14.19
N PRO A 110 8.54 31.94 -15.29
CA PRO A 110 8.70 33.40 -15.31
C PRO A 110 7.41 34.13 -14.96
N THR A 111 7.50 35.11 -14.06
CA THR A 111 6.38 35.94 -13.63
C THR A 111 6.10 37.05 -14.63
N VAL A 112 4.83 37.37 -14.90
CA VAL A 112 4.43 38.58 -15.61
C VAL A 112 4.44 39.77 -14.67
N ASP A 113 4.69 40.97 -15.21
CA ASP A 113 4.69 42.20 -14.44
C ASP A 113 3.36 42.36 -13.69
N ASN A 114 3.46 42.73 -12.38
CA ASN A 114 2.35 42.85 -11.43
C ASN A 114 1.73 41.54 -10.90
N GLN A 115 2.35 40.39 -11.06
CA GLN A 115 1.91 39.16 -10.44
C GLN A 115 2.22 39.16 -8.94
N GLN A 116 1.20 39.32 -8.12
CA GLN A 116 1.35 39.43 -6.65
C GLN A 116 1.06 38.10 -5.92
N LEU A 117 0.54 37.08 -6.61
CA LEU A 117 0.11 35.85 -5.98
C LEU A 117 0.73 34.62 -6.65
N SER A 118 1.38 33.79 -5.85
CA SER A 118 1.81 32.45 -6.23
C SER A 118 1.04 31.43 -5.39
N VAL A 119 0.24 30.58 -6.02
CA VAL A 119 -0.57 29.57 -5.36
C VAL A 119 -0.17 28.18 -5.83
N THR A 120 0.18 27.31 -4.89
CA THR A 120 0.37 25.90 -5.18
C THR A 120 -1.01 25.24 -5.28
N VAL A 121 -1.32 24.69 -6.44
CA VAL A 121 -2.54 23.91 -6.63
C VAL A 121 -2.27 22.49 -6.18
N THR A 122 -2.92 22.07 -5.11
CA THR A 122 -2.89 20.67 -4.66
C THR A 122 -4.07 19.95 -5.29
N ALA A 123 -3.78 18.95 -6.12
CA ALA A 123 -4.80 18.04 -6.58
C ALA A 123 -5.13 17.04 -5.45
N ARG A 124 -6.34 16.51 -5.48
CA ARG A 124 -6.76 15.45 -4.57
C ARG A 124 -5.83 14.26 -4.75
N SER A 125 -5.32 13.72 -3.64
CA SER A 125 -4.51 12.51 -3.63
C SER A 125 -5.39 11.27 -3.93
N MET A 126 -4.78 10.09 -3.94
CA MET A 126 -5.47 8.80 -4.11
C MET A 126 -6.69 8.66 -3.21
N PHE A 127 -7.65 7.87 -3.64
CA PHE A 127 -8.84 7.53 -2.86
C PHE A 127 -8.48 6.80 -1.57
N GLN A 128 -9.18 7.14 -0.49
CA GLN A 128 -8.88 6.64 0.85
C GLN A 128 -10.07 5.93 1.51
N SER A 129 -11.26 6.03 0.94
CA SER A 129 -12.48 5.51 1.53
C SER A 129 -13.23 4.56 0.60
N VAL A 130 -13.95 3.60 1.18
CA VAL A 130 -14.80 2.66 0.43
C VAL A 130 -15.76 3.38 -0.53
N PRO A 131 -16.50 4.44 -0.11
CA PRO A 131 -17.42 5.15 -1.02
C PRO A 131 -16.72 5.80 -2.22
N GLU A 132 -15.46 6.21 -2.08
CA GLU A 132 -14.71 6.78 -3.20
C GLU A 132 -14.41 5.72 -4.25
N PHE A 133 -13.96 4.54 -3.84
CA PHE A 133 -13.74 3.41 -4.74
C PHE A 133 -15.03 2.90 -5.38
N GLU A 134 -16.12 2.82 -4.62
CA GLU A 134 -17.44 2.42 -5.13
C GLU A 134 -17.95 3.33 -6.24
N ASN A 135 -17.62 4.61 -6.18
CA ASN A 135 -18.07 5.62 -7.14
C ASN A 135 -17.16 5.78 -8.37
N ILE A 136 -16.09 5.01 -8.50
CA ILE A 136 -15.27 4.99 -9.72
C ILE A 136 -16.14 4.58 -10.91
N VAL A 137 -16.08 5.37 -11.97
CA VAL A 137 -16.85 5.14 -13.19
C VAL A 137 -16.10 4.16 -14.10
N LEU A 138 -16.77 3.07 -14.46
CA LEU A 138 -16.24 2.04 -15.37
C LEU A 138 -16.63 2.29 -16.82
N LYS A 139 -17.87 2.71 -17.02
CA LYS A 139 -18.42 2.95 -18.35
C LYS A 139 -19.48 4.04 -18.30
N SER A 140 -19.48 4.92 -19.29
CA SER A 140 -20.53 5.92 -19.49
C SER A 140 -21.30 5.57 -20.76
N ASN A 141 -22.61 5.61 -20.68
CA ASN A 141 -23.51 5.37 -21.81
C ASN A 141 -23.92 6.69 -22.47
N LEU A 142 -24.39 6.61 -23.71
CA LEU A 142 -24.82 7.80 -24.47
C LEU A 142 -26.06 8.48 -23.91
N ASP A 143 -26.83 7.78 -23.08
CA ASP A 143 -28.01 8.31 -22.38
C ASP A 143 -27.66 9.07 -21.07
N GLY A 144 -26.37 9.23 -20.77
CA GLY A 144 -25.88 9.88 -19.58
C GLY A 144 -25.79 8.98 -18.35
N SER A 145 -26.23 7.73 -18.42
CA SER A 145 -26.06 6.76 -17.33
C SER A 145 -24.61 6.30 -17.25
N SER A 146 -24.16 5.94 -16.05
CA SER A 146 -22.82 5.42 -15.82
C SER A 146 -22.85 4.15 -14.98
N VAL A 147 -22.01 3.19 -15.35
CA VAL A 147 -21.74 1.98 -14.57
C VAL A 147 -20.56 2.26 -13.64
N LYS A 148 -20.73 2.01 -12.35
CA LYS A 148 -19.72 2.25 -11.33
C LYS A 148 -19.23 0.92 -10.73
N ILE A 149 -18.13 0.95 -9.98
CA ILE A 149 -17.59 -0.25 -9.31
C ILE A 149 -18.64 -0.91 -8.42
N LYS A 150 -19.42 -0.17 -7.66
CA LYS A 150 -20.49 -0.70 -6.80
C LYS A 150 -21.56 -1.51 -7.54
N ASP A 151 -21.73 -1.27 -8.84
CA ASP A 151 -22.74 -1.97 -9.65
C ASP A 151 -22.28 -3.38 -10.05
N VAL A 152 -20.95 -3.62 -10.06
CA VAL A 152 -20.34 -4.88 -10.51
C VAL A 152 -19.46 -5.55 -9.47
N ALA A 153 -19.23 -4.89 -8.33
CA ALA A 153 -18.34 -5.39 -7.30
C ALA A 153 -18.80 -4.97 -5.89
N ARG A 154 -18.31 -5.68 -4.89
CA ARG A 154 -18.35 -5.29 -3.47
C ARG A 154 -16.99 -4.74 -3.09
N VAL A 155 -16.96 -3.58 -2.47
CA VAL A 155 -15.74 -2.92 -1.97
C VAL A 155 -15.72 -2.96 -0.45
N GLU A 156 -14.60 -3.36 0.13
CA GLU A 156 -14.43 -3.39 1.58
C GLU A 156 -12.95 -3.19 1.96
N ILE A 157 -12.71 -2.78 3.19
CA ILE A 157 -11.37 -2.79 3.78
C ILE A 157 -11.12 -4.18 4.35
N GLY A 158 -10.00 -4.78 4.02
CA GLY A 158 -9.62 -6.10 4.51
C GLY A 158 -8.12 -6.33 4.42
N ALA A 159 -7.63 -7.50 4.84
CA ALA A 159 -6.21 -7.80 4.77
C ALA A 159 -5.72 -7.87 3.31
N GLN A 160 -4.57 -7.31 3.05
CA GLN A 160 -3.90 -7.40 1.74
C GLN A 160 -3.65 -8.86 1.33
N ASN A 161 -3.34 -9.71 2.30
CA ASN A 161 -3.06 -11.13 2.08
C ASN A 161 -3.63 -11.97 3.23
N TYR A 162 -4.35 -13.05 2.88
CA TYR A 162 -4.91 -14.02 3.83
C TYR A 162 -4.12 -15.32 3.91
N ASN A 163 -3.07 -15.49 3.08
CA ASN A 163 -2.35 -16.76 2.98
C ASN A 163 -1.45 -17.05 4.20
N ASN A 164 -1.05 -16.02 4.92
CA ASN A 164 -0.21 -16.17 6.10
C ASN A 164 -1.10 -16.26 7.35
N VAL A 165 -1.09 -17.39 8.00
CA VAL A 165 -1.75 -17.58 9.31
C VAL A 165 -0.65 -17.77 10.33
N THR A 166 -0.53 -16.81 11.23
CA THR A 166 0.42 -16.86 12.35
C THR A 166 -0.34 -16.85 13.66
N ALA A 167 0.06 -17.74 14.56
CA ALA A 167 -0.47 -17.81 15.91
C ALA A 167 0.66 -18.08 16.92
N LEU A 168 0.59 -17.45 18.06
CA LEU A 168 1.51 -17.67 19.17
C LEU A 168 0.70 -17.94 20.45
N ASN A 169 0.98 -19.06 21.11
CA ASN A 169 0.24 -19.49 22.31
C ASN A 169 -1.28 -19.60 22.12
N GLY A 170 -1.74 -19.88 20.88
CA GLY A 170 -3.17 -19.96 20.54
C GLY A 170 -3.83 -18.62 20.21
N TYR A 171 -3.13 -17.51 20.31
CA TYR A 171 -3.61 -16.17 19.97
C TYR A 171 -3.17 -15.78 18.56
N PRO A 172 -3.96 -14.96 17.83
CA PRO A 172 -3.52 -14.33 16.59
C PRO A 172 -2.23 -13.55 16.82
N SER A 173 -1.27 -13.70 15.93
CA SER A 173 0.01 -13.04 16.07
C SER A 173 0.53 -12.52 14.74
N SER A 174 1.48 -11.61 14.78
CA SER A 174 2.28 -11.21 13.64
C SER A 174 3.76 -11.18 14.03
N GLY A 175 4.62 -11.51 13.08
CA GLY A 175 6.06 -11.56 13.28
C GLY A 175 6.79 -10.41 12.59
N ILE A 176 7.90 -10.02 13.17
CA ILE A 176 8.87 -9.12 12.55
C ILE A 176 10.23 -9.78 12.54
N SER A 177 10.88 -9.83 11.39
CA SER A 177 12.25 -10.29 11.26
C SER A 177 13.18 -9.13 10.99
N ILE A 178 14.32 -9.14 11.62
CA ILE A 178 15.36 -8.13 11.50
C ILE A 178 16.61 -8.79 10.98
N GLN A 179 17.13 -8.26 9.88
CA GLN A 179 18.36 -8.72 9.26
C GLN A 179 19.52 -7.79 9.58
N LEU A 180 20.71 -8.36 9.69
CA LEU A 180 21.92 -7.61 9.97
C LEU A 180 22.41 -6.87 8.73
N ALA A 181 22.86 -5.62 8.89
CA ALA A 181 23.56 -4.93 7.83
C ALA A 181 24.94 -5.56 7.58
N SER A 182 25.40 -5.56 6.34
CA SER A 182 26.71 -6.11 6.00
C SER A 182 27.84 -5.40 6.76
N GLY A 183 28.62 -6.19 7.50
CA GLY A 183 29.73 -5.70 8.31
C GLY A 183 29.35 -5.17 9.69
N ALA A 184 28.08 -5.21 10.08
CA ALA A 184 27.65 -4.78 11.40
C ALA A 184 27.90 -5.86 12.47
N ASN A 185 28.04 -5.42 13.72
CA ASN A 185 28.20 -6.33 14.85
C ASN A 185 26.84 -6.76 15.40
N ALA A 186 26.56 -8.08 15.33
CA ALA A 186 25.26 -8.64 15.71
C ALA A 186 24.88 -8.35 17.18
N VAL A 187 25.81 -8.50 18.11
CA VAL A 187 25.55 -8.28 19.55
C VAL A 187 25.27 -6.82 19.83
N ALA A 188 26.08 -5.92 19.24
CA ALA A 188 25.86 -4.49 19.44
C ALA A 188 24.54 -4.01 18.82
N THR A 189 24.19 -4.54 17.65
CA THR A 189 22.92 -4.22 16.96
C THR A 189 21.72 -4.78 17.72
N SER A 190 21.79 -6.03 18.21
CA SER A 190 20.72 -6.65 18.99
C SER A 190 20.40 -5.89 20.27
N ASN A 191 21.41 -5.29 20.92
CA ASN A 191 21.21 -4.51 22.15
C ASN A 191 20.60 -3.11 21.88
N ARG A 192 20.61 -2.65 20.63
CA ARG A 192 20.00 -1.37 20.22
C ARG A 192 18.56 -1.52 19.75
N VAL A 193 18.20 -2.71 19.27
CA VAL A 193 16.85 -3.06 18.84
C VAL A 193 15.96 -3.34 20.07
#